data_4ee00eca5b2991aed3c472225ccbfd5a
#
_entry.id   4ee00eca5b2991aed3c472225ccbfd5a
#
_cell.length_a   1.000
_cell.length_b   1.000
_cell.length_c   1.000
_cell.angle_alpha   90.00
_cell.angle_beta   90.00
_cell.angle_gamma   90.00
#
_symmetry.space_group_name_H-M   'P 1'
#
loop_
_entity.id
_entity.type
_entity.pdbx_description
1 polymer ?
#
loop_
_entity_poly.entity_id
_entity_poly.type
_entity_poly.pdbx_seq_one_letter_code
_entity_poly.pdbx_strand_id
1 'polypeptide(L)'
;MLIASSTAGTSLAYCHDDLELSEAAAGSAIHSRSKVTRPTENLLDEIGTWLSSNFDLPAIRRRPAVALTAKTELVTMRTKDRVSSQDFMQDGAPNEPTQRRVVALYDNKLRTIFLTDDWLEQLPADQSILLHEMIHHVQNVAGLKFECPMQREKLAYLAQDKWLSRFGMSLEKEFEVDMFTVLISSACIY
;
A
#
# COMPACT_ATOMS: atom_id res chain seq x y z
N MET A 1 48.83 -40.81 34.74
CA MET A 1 49.71 -41.86 34.17
C MET A 1 49.66 -41.74 32.68
N LEU A 2 50.79 -41.20 32.21
CA LEU A 2 51.48 -41.45 30.90
C LEU A 2 50.73 -41.16 29.63
N ILE A 3 51.08 -40.03 28.91
CA ILE A 3 52.25 -39.78 28.02
C ILE A 3 52.09 -40.57 26.71
N ALA A 4 52.07 -39.90 25.55
CA ALA A 4 53.07 -39.50 24.57
C ALA A 4 52.36 -39.05 23.31
N SER A 5 52.55 -37.89 22.72
CA SER A 5 53.67 -37.37 21.90
C SER A 5 54.06 -38.25 20.69
N SER A 6 53.93 -37.70 19.48
CA SER A 6 55.00 -37.47 18.50
C SER A 6 54.42 -37.24 17.12
N THR A 7 54.67 -36.12 16.52
CA THR A 7 55.65 -35.58 15.58
C THR A 7 55.40 -35.97 14.12
N ALA A 8 55.13 -34.96 13.34
CA ALA A 8 55.95 -34.35 12.28
C ALA A 8 56.13 -35.12 10.99
N GLY A 9 55.88 -34.46 9.88
CA GLY A 9 56.25 -34.89 8.55
C GLY A 9 55.92 -33.82 7.51
N THR A 10 56.86 -32.90 7.36
CA THR A 10 56.96 -31.90 6.27
C THR A 10 57.19 -32.59 4.93
N SER A 11 56.51 -32.16 3.90
CA SER A 11 57.09 -32.18 2.54
C SER A 11 56.47 -31.13 1.66
N LEU A 12 57.31 -30.22 1.25
CA LEU A 12 57.09 -29.26 0.19
C LEU A 12 57.24 -29.98 -1.17
N ALA A 13 56.31 -29.73 -2.10
CA ALA A 13 56.60 -29.87 -3.54
C ALA A 13 55.95 -28.71 -4.27
N TYR A 14 56.80 -27.93 -4.84
CA TYR A 14 56.62 -26.83 -5.76
C TYR A 14 56.46 -27.38 -7.18
N CYS A 15 55.49 -26.92 -7.96
CA CYS A 15 55.55 -26.77 -9.43
C CYS A 15 54.37 -25.95 -9.91
N HIS A 16 54.65 -24.78 -10.32
CA HIS A 16 54.56 -24.09 -11.62
C HIS A 16 53.27 -24.18 -12.42
N ASP A 17 52.76 -22.93 -12.63
CA ASP A 17 52.13 -22.34 -13.82
C ASP A 17 51.23 -23.19 -14.72
N ASP A 18 49.97 -22.73 -14.79
CA ASP A 18 49.43 -22.34 -16.09
C ASP A 18 48.26 -21.39 -15.89
N LEU A 19 48.39 -20.23 -16.55
CA LEU A 19 47.38 -19.20 -16.69
C LEU A 19 46.30 -19.69 -17.68
N GLU A 20 45.09 -19.96 -17.18
CA GLU A 20 43.92 -19.88 -18.03
C GLU A 20 42.89 -18.92 -17.43
N LEU A 21 42.72 -17.84 -18.17
CA LEU A 21 41.66 -16.87 -18.03
C LEU A 21 40.31 -17.57 -18.31
N SER A 22 39.60 -17.97 -17.26
CA SER A 22 38.21 -18.33 -17.35
C SER A 22 37.39 -17.10 -16.97
N GLU A 23 36.76 -16.51 -17.96
CA GLU A 23 35.78 -15.45 -17.81
C GLU A 23 34.75 -15.85 -16.76
N ALA A 24 34.76 -15.15 -15.63
CA ALA A 24 33.71 -15.21 -14.65
C ALA A 24 32.45 -14.69 -15.30
N ALA A 25 31.52 -15.59 -15.57
CA ALA A 25 30.17 -15.29 -15.91
C ALA A 25 29.57 -14.37 -14.78
N ALA A 26 29.52 -13.09 -15.10
CA ALA A 26 28.75 -12.15 -14.32
C ALA A 26 27.29 -12.65 -14.35
N GLY A 27 26.91 -13.34 -13.29
CA GLY A 27 25.53 -13.71 -13.02
C GLY A 27 24.71 -12.44 -12.98
N SER A 28 24.07 -12.12 -14.09
CA SER A 28 23.04 -11.12 -14.20
C SER A 28 21.94 -11.54 -13.20
N ALA A 29 21.96 -10.92 -12.02
CA ALA A 29 20.81 -10.91 -11.15
C ALA A 29 19.72 -10.17 -11.92
N ILE A 30 18.92 -10.94 -12.65
CA ILE A 30 17.67 -10.46 -13.23
C ILE A 30 16.80 -10.11 -12.03
N HIS A 31 16.88 -8.85 -11.59
CA HIS A 31 15.81 -8.23 -10.83
C HIS A 31 14.58 -8.32 -11.75
N SER A 32 13.81 -9.36 -11.55
CA SER A 32 12.48 -9.45 -12.12
C SER A 32 11.72 -8.26 -11.55
N ARG A 33 11.73 -7.17 -12.30
CA ARG A 33 10.92 -5.99 -12.00
C ARG A 33 9.49 -6.49 -12.03
N SER A 34 8.92 -6.68 -10.83
CA SER A 34 7.53 -7.10 -10.68
C SER A 34 6.70 -6.18 -11.58
N LYS A 35 6.07 -6.77 -12.58
CA LYS A 35 5.28 -6.01 -13.55
C LYS A 35 4.12 -5.42 -12.78
N VAL A 36 4.10 -4.10 -12.65
CA VAL A 36 2.98 -3.39 -12.06
C VAL A 36 1.72 -3.74 -12.86
N THR A 37 0.75 -4.34 -12.20
CA THR A 37 -0.49 -4.81 -12.80
C THR A 37 -1.67 -4.23 -12.03
N ARG A 38 -2.78 -4.00 -12.73
CA ARG A 38 -4.05 -3.69 -12.06
C ARG A 38 -4.42 -4.81 -11.10
N PRO A 39 -5.14 -4.50 -10.00
CA PRO A 39 -5.65 -5.52 -9.09
C PRO A 39 -6.41 -6.60 -9.86
N THR A 40 -6.18 -7.86 -9.48
CA THR A 40 -6.91 -8.97 -10.07
C THR A 40 -8.38 -8.94 -9.62
N GLU A 41 -9.26 -9.52 -10.44
CA GLU A 41 -10.66 -9.72 -10.08
C GLU A 41 -10.79 -10.50 -8.76
N ASN A 42 -9.90 -11.48 -8.53
CA ASN A 42 -9.87 -12.28 -7.32
C ASN A 42 -9.60 -11.43 -6.06
N LEU A 43 -8.65 -10.50 -6.11
CA LEU A 43 -8.37 -9.59 -4.99
C LEU A 43 -9.55 -8.67 -4.71
N LEU A 44 -10.18 -8.13 -5.76
CA LEU A 44 -11.37 -7.28 -5.59
C LEU A 44 -12.53 -8.06 -4.94
N ASP A 45 -12.70 -9.33 -5.29
CA ASP A 45 -13.71 -10.20 -4.67
C ASP A 45 -13.36 -10.57 -3.24
N GLU A 46 -12.09 -10.88 -2.97
CA GLU A 46 -11.61 -11.15 -1.61
C GLU A 46 -11.89 -9.95 -0.70
N ILE A 47 -11.47 -8.75 -1.11
CA ILE A 47 -11.69 -7.52 -0.35
C ILE A 47 -13.19 -7.27 -0.17
N GLY A 48 -13.98 -7.39 -1.23
CA GLY A 48 -15.41 -7.17 -1.16
C GLY A 48 -16.13 -8.12 -0.20
N THR A 49 -15.78 -9.40 -0.24
CA THR A 49 -16.30 -10.44 0.67
C THR A 49 -15.87 -10.17 2.10
N TRP A 50 -14.60 -9.81 2.30
CA TRP A 50 -14.07 -9.51 3.61
C TRP A 50 -14.73 -8.28 4.24
N LEU A 51 -14.94 -7.21 3.45
CA LEU A 51 -15.64 -6.01 3.91
C LEU A 51 -17.05 -6.33 4.38
N SER A 52 -17.81 -7.09 3.58
CA SER A 52 -19.19 -7.49 3.93
C SER A 52 -19.25 -8.38 5.19
N SER A 53 -18.19 -9.16 5.45
CA SER A 53 -18.14 -10.06 6.60
C SER A 53 -17.65 -9.38 7.89
N ASN A 54 -16.95 -8.26 7.79
CA ASN A 54 -16.30 -7.60 8.92
C ASN A 54 -16.94 -6.28 9.32
N PHE A 55 -17.75 -5.69 8.42
CA PHE A 55 -18.41 -4.41 8.62
C PHE A 55 -19.87 -4.51 8.16
N ASP A 56 -20.75 -3.77 8.79
CA ASP A 56 -22.16 -3.65 8.39
C ASP A 56 -22.26 -2.75 7.13
N LEU A 57 -21.75 -3.27 6.02
CA LEU A 57 -21.76 -2.61 4.73
C LEU A 57 -22.62 -3.39 3.73
N PRO A 58 -23.34 -2.69 2.85
CA PRO A 58 -24.07 -3.37 1.79
C PRO A 58 -23.10 -4.11 0.84
N ALA A 59 -23.53 -5.27 0.37
CA ALA A 59 -22.74 -6.06 -0.56
C ALA A 59 -22.40 -5.27 -1.82
N ILE A 60 -21.17 -5.40 -2.29
CA ILE A 60 -20.66 -4.76 -3.51
C ILE A 60 -21.28 -5.47 -4.72
N ARG A 61 -22.39 -4.94 -5.23
CA ARG A 61 -23.06 -5.48 -6.42
C ARG A 61 -22.38 -5.08 -7.72
N ARG A 62 -21.68 -3.98 -7.74
CA ARG A 62 -20.93 -3.44 -8.88
C ARG A 62 -19.54 -3.08 -8.40
N ARG A 63 -18.55 -3.73 -8.96
CA ARG A 63 -17.15 -3.41 -8.66
C ARG A 63 -16.79 -2.02 -9.21
N PRO A 64 -15.90 -1.27 -8.54
CA PRO A 64 -15.32 -0.08 -9.13
C PRO A 64 -14.44 -0.45 -10.33
N ALA A 65 -14.31 0.46 -11.27
CA ALA A 65 -13.20 0.39 -12.21
C ALA A 65 -11.90 0.71 -11.47
N VAL A 66 -10.78 0.13 -11.86
CA VAL A 66 -9.46 0.45 -11.29
C VAL A 66 -8.51 0.87 -12.41
N ALA A 67 -7.83 1.98 -12.22
CA ALA A 67 -6.84 2.51 -13.13
C ALA A 67 -5.53 2.78 -12.39
N LEU A 68 -4.40 2.55 -13.05
CA LEU A 68 -3.09 2.98 -12.56
C LEU A 68 -2.74 4.31 -13.20
N THR A 69 -2.18 5.21 -12.42
CA THR A 69 -1.80 6.54 -12.88
C THR A 69 -0.55 7.05 -12.16
N ALA A 70 0.12 8.02 -12.78
CA ALA A 70 1.30 8.62 -12.17
C ALA A 70 0.91 9.39 -10.89
N LYS A 71 1.76 9.35 -9.88
CA LYS A 71 1.55 10.03 -8.60
C LYS A 71 1.26 11.53 -8.76
N THR A 72 1.94 12.18 -9.69
CA THR A 72 1.72 13.61 -10.00
C THR A 72 0.30 13.88 -10.51
N GLU A 73 -0.26 12.96 -11.26
CA GLU A 73 -1.63 13.07 -11.78
C GLU A 73 -2.66 12.88 -10.65
N LEU A 74 -2.44 11.91 -9.75
CA LEU A 74 -3.28 11.73 -8.55
C LEU A 74 -3.34 12.99 -7.70
N VAL A 75 -2.20 13.63 -7.45
CA VAL A 75 -2.14 14.91 -6.72
C VAL A 75 -2.97 15.98 -7.43
N THR A 76 -2.86 16.06 -8.75
CA THR A 76 -3.62 17.02 -9.56
C THR A 76 -5.13 16.76 -9.49
N MET A 77 -5.55 15.50 -9.57
CA MET A 77 -6.97 15.10 -9.45
C MET A 77 -7.52 15.49 -8.08
N ARG A 78 -6.80 15.17 -7.01
CA ARG A 78 -7.22 15.50 -5.64
C ARG A 78 -7.34 17.02 -5.41
N THR A 79 -6.44 17.81 -5.98
CA THR A 79 -6.50 19.27 -5.88
C THR A 79 -7.72 19.83 -6.62
N LYS A 80 -8.05 19.30 -7.80
CA LYS A 80 -9.23 19.71 -8.56
C LYS A 80 -10.54 19.39 -7.82
N ASP A 81 -10.62 18.22 -7.18
CA ASP A 81 -11.79 17.84 -6.39
C ASP A 81 -11.96 18.75 -5.17
N ARG A 82 -10.89 19.13 -4.49
CA ARG A 82 -10.92 20.10 -3.38
C ARG A 82 -11.37 21.47 -3.79
N VAL A 83 -10.99 21.95 -4.97
CA VAL A 83 -11.41 23.26 -5.49
C VAL A 83 -12.87 23.26 -5.95
N SER A 84 -13.37 22.10 -6.41
CA SER A 84 -14.78 21.97 -6.83
C SER A 84 -15.76 21.76 -5.66
N SER A 85 -15.28 21.22 -4.56
CA SER A 85 -15.99 21.16 -3.29
C SER A 85 -15.61 22.42 -2.52
N GLN A 86 -16.55 23.33 -2.29
CA GLN A 86 -16.34 24.57 -1.53
C GLN A 86 -16.09 24.31 -0.01
N ASP A 87 -15.37 23.26 0.32
CA ASP A 87 -14.91 22.96 1.67
C ASP A 87 -13.54 23.61 1.90
N PHE A 88 -13.57 24.95 2.09
CA PHE A 88 -12.50 25.68 2.73
C PHE A 88 -12.46 25.33 4.23
N MET A 89 -12.02 24.14 4.57
CA MET A 89 -11.41 23.90 5.85
C MET A 89 -9.89 24.00 5.66
N GLN A 90 -9.35 25.05 6.22
CA GLN A 90 -7.93 25.35 6.34
C GLN A 90 -7.19 24.17 6.95
N ASP A 91 -6.72 23.27 6.11
CA ASP A 91 -5.59 22.41 6.48
C ASP A 91 -4.32 23.20 6.18
N GLY A 92 -3.54 23.38 7.24
CA GLY A 92 -2.29 24.05 7.40
C GLY A 92 -1.51 24.59 6.20
N ALA A 93 -0.68 25.57 6.47
CA ALA A 93 0.15 26.36 5.57
C ALA A 93 0.73 25.63 4.34
N PRO A 94 0.95 26.33 3.20
CA PRO A 94 1.33 25.76 1.90
C PRO A 94 2.70 25.04 1.85
N ASN A 95 3.33 24.78 3.00
CA ASN A 95 4.69 24.23 3.11
C ASN A 95 4.77 22.84 3.73
N GLU A 96 3.65 22.12 3.94
CA GLU A 96 3.71 20.82 4.59
C GLU A 96 3.58 19.62 3.61
N PRO A 97 4.17 18.46 3.95
CA PRO A 97 4.44 17.32 3.09
C PRO A 97 3.21 16.50 2.67
N THR A 98 2.02 17.08 2.66
CA THR A 98 0.76 16.44 2.24
C THR A 98 0.85 15.89 0.80
N GLN A 99 1.74 16.46 -0.01
CA GLN A 99 2.04 15.96 -1.36
C GLN A 99 2.69 14.57 -1.38
N ARG A 100 3.28 14.12 -0.26
CA ARG A 100 4.00 12.84 -0.22
C ARG A 100 3.10 11.61 -0.06
N ARG A 101 1.81 11.78 0.24
CA ARG A 101 0.93 10.69 0.69
C ARG A 101 -0.30 10.41 -0.17
N VAL A 102 -0.44 11.05 -1.33
CA VAL A 102 -1.52 10.66 -2.23
C VAL A 102 -1.07 9.41 -2.99
N VAL A 103 -1.56 8.27 -2.55
CA VAL A 103 -1.25 6.94 -3.13
C VAL A 103 -2.43 6.32 -3.86
N ALA A 104 -3.64 6.84 -3.62
CA ALA A 104 -4.87 6.43 -4.29
C ALA A 104 -5.94 7.53 -4.21
N LEU A 105 -6.98 7.38 -5.02
CA LEU A 105 -8.15 8.25 -5.03
C LEU A 105 -9.36 7.51 -5.60
N TYR A 106 -10.50 7.56 -4.94
CA TYR A 106 -11.78 7.14 -5.50
C TYR A 106 -12.55 8.32 -6.11
N ASP A 107 -12.80 8.27 -7.40
CA ASP A 107 -13.67 9.23 -8.09
C ASP A 107 -15.14 8.78 -8.00
N ASN A 108 -15.94 9.57 -7.28
CA ASN A 108 -17.36 9.30 -7.05
C ASN A 108 -18.20 9.33 -8.36
N LYS A 109 -17.84 10.18 -9.32
CA LYS A 109 -18.58 10.36 -10.58
C LYS A 109 -18.26 9.25 -11.57
N LEU A 110 -16.98 8.93 -11.72
CA LEU A 110 -16.51 7.88 -12.60
C LEU A 110 -16.66 6.49 -11.98
N ARG A 111 -16.86 6.39 -10.65
CA ARG A 111 -16.82 5.15 -9.87
C ARG A 111 -15.55 4.36 -10.14
N THR A 112 -14.44 5.07 -10.18
CA THR A 112 -13.13 4.54 -10.51
C THR A 112 -12.17 4.80 -9.35
N ILE A 113 -11.42 3.77 -8.98
CA ILE A 113 -10.29 3.87 -8.08
C ILE A 113 -9.04 4.09 -8.93
N PHE A 114 -8.33 5.18 -8.66
CA PHE A 114 -7.02 5.45 -9.22
C PHE A 114 -5.96 5.08 -8.20
N LEU A 115 -5.04 4.19 -8.58
CA LEU A 115 -3.87 3.79 -7.79
C LEU A 115 -2.62 4.32 -8.45
N THR A 116 -1.53 4.48 -7.69
CA THR A 116 -0.23 4.84 -8.26
C THR A 116 0.30 3.73 -9.17
N ASP A 117 1.10 4.09 -10.15
CA ASP A 117 1.72 3.17 -11.11
C ASP A 117 2.81 2.28 -10.52
N ASP A 118 3.20 2.52 -9.26
CA ASP A 118 4.09 1.68 -8.45
C ASP A 118 3.34 0.74 -7.47
N TRP A 119 2.00 0.73 -7.48
CA TRP A 119 1.18 -0.13 -6.63
C TRP A 119 1.41 -1.63 -6.93
N LEU A 120 1.52 -2.45 -5.89
CA LEU A 120 1.82 -3.88 -6.00
C LEU A 120 0.77 -4.73 -5.27
N GLU A 121 0.09 -5.61 -6.01
CA GLU A 121 -0.96 -6.49 -5.48
C GLU A 121 -0.50 -7.39 -4.33
N GLN A 122 0.78 -7.78 -4.31
CA GLN A 122 1.33 -8.72 -3.34
C GLN A 122 1.65 -8.08 -1.99
N LEU A 123 1.65 -6.75 -1.91
CA LEU A 123 1.99 -6.03 -0.69
C LEU A 123 0.72 -5.77 0.14
N PRO A 124 0.65 -6.26 1.40
CA PRO A 124 -0.51 -6.00 2.26
C PRO A 124 -0.80 -4.52 2.48
N ALA A 125 0.24 -3.67 2.51
CA ALA A 125 0.10 -2.24 2.59
C ALA A 125 -0.67 -1.68 1.38
N ASP A 126 -0.29 -2.07 0.16
CA ASP A 126 -0.93 -1.64 -1.08
C ASP A 126 -2.35 -2.20 -1.21
N GLN A 127 -2.58 -3.45 -0.79
CA GLN A 127 -3.94 -4.02 -0.69
C GLN A 127 -4.81 -3.20 0.26
N SER A 128 -4.25 -2.75 1.38
CA SER A 128 -4.99 -1.95 2.36
C SER A 128 -5.41 -0.59 1.82
N ILE A 129 -4.60 0.01 0.94
CA ILE A 129 -4.95 1.24 0.21
C ILE A 129 -6.13 1.00 -0.73
N LEU A 130 -6.09 -0.07 -1.52
CA LEU A 130 -7.19 -0.46 -2.39
C LEU A 130 -8.48 -0.69 -1.59
N LEU A 131 -8.39 -1.37 -0.45
CA LEU A 131 -9.51 -1.61 0.45
C LEU A 131 -10.11 -0.29 0.98
N HIS A 132 -9.29 0.68 1.35
CA HIS A 132 -9.72 2.02 1.77
C HIS A 132 -10.60 2.68 0.69
N GLU A 133 -10.12 2.69 -0.54
CA GLU A 133 -10.87 3.27 -1.68
C GLU A 133 -12.13 2.45 -2.03
N MET A 134 -12.12 1.14 -1.81
CA MET A 134 -13.31 0.30 -1.96
C MET A 134 -14.40 0.65 -0.92
N ILE A 135 -14.04 1.04 0.30
CA ILE A 135 -15.01 1.58 1.26
C ILE A 135 -15.69 2.82 0.69
N HIS A 136 -14.94 3.75 0.12
CA HIS A 136 -15.51 4.95 -0.51
C HIS A 136 -16.43 4.62 -1.68
N HIS A 137 -16.10 3.59 -2.45
CA HIS A 137 -17.00 3.08 -3.48
C HIS A 137 -18.31 2.57 -2.90
N VAL A 138 -18.28 1.74 -1.87
CA VAL A 138 -19.48 1.21 -1.19
C VAL A 138 -20.33 2.35 -0.63
N GLN A 139 -19.72 3.28 0.07
CA GLN A 139 -20.38 4.46 0.64
C GLN A 139 -21.11 5.28 -0.43
N ASN A 140 -20.45 5.50 -1.57
CA ASN A 140 -21.01 6.24 -2.70
C ASN A 140 -22.19 5.48 -3.36
N VAL A 141 -22.01 4.20 -3.67
CA VAL A 141 -23.03 3.39 -4.33
C VAL A 141 -24.24 3.16 -3.43
N ALA A 142 -24.04 3.02 -2.13
CA ALA A 142 -25.11 2.91 -1.13
C ALA A 142 -25.80 4.24 -0.83
N GLY A 143 -25.26 5.35 -1.32
CA GLY A 143 -25.83 6.68 -1.08
C GLY A 143 -25.76 7.12 0.39
N LEU A 144 -24.74 6.64 1.13
CA LEU A 144 -24.56 6.99 2.53
C LEU A 144 -24.36 8.50 2.69
N LYS A 145 -24.96 9.04 3.75
CA LYS A 145 -24.84 10.47 4.09
C LYS A 145 -23.93 10.64 5.28
N PHE A 146 -23.13 11.67 5.25
CA PHE A 146 -22.15 12.02 6.27
C PHE A 146 -22.36 13.47 6.68
N GLU A 147 -22.16 13.77 7.95
CA GLU A 147 -22.28 15.13 8.49
C GLU A 147 -21.10 16.01 8.04
N CYS A 148 -19.92 15.41 7.90
CA CYS A 148 -18.73 16.07 7.38
C CYS A 148 -17.86 15.09 6.56
N PRO A 149 -16.96 15.59 5.69
CA PRO A 149 -16.09 14.75 4.89
C PRO A 149 -15.26 13.75 5.72
N MET A 150 -14.78 14.17 6.89
CA MET A 150 -13.92 13.33 7.75
C MET A 150 -14.66 12.14 8.37
N GLN A 151 -15.99 12.25 8.58
CA GLN A 151 -16.79 11.12 9.05
C GLN A 151 -16.77 9.96 8.05
N ARG A 152 -16.68 10.26 6.79
CA ARG A 152 -16.54 9.27 5.71
C ARG A 152 -15.25 8.47 5.82
N GLU A 153 -14.16 9.13 6.23
CA GLU A 153 -12.83 8.53 6.34
C GLU A 153 -12.71 7.55 7.51
N LYS A 154 -13.48 7.76 8.59
CA LYS A 154 -13.41 6.92 9.79
C LYS A 154 -13.50 5.44 9.49
N LEU A 155 -14.52 5.04 8.73
CA LEU A 155 -14.74 3.63 8.42
C LEU A 155 -13.65 3.08 7.50
N ALA A 156 -13.18 3.88 6.55
CA ALA A 156 -12.12 3.50 5.62
C ALA A 156 -10.81 3.20 6.36
N TYR A 157 -10.40 4.08 7.28
CA TYR A 157 -9.20 3.85 8.09
C TYR A 157 -9.36 2.70 9.09
N LEU A 158 -10.51 2.54 9.74
CA LEU A 158 -10.76 1.39 10.61
C LEU A 158 -10.68 0.07 9.85
N ALA A 159 -11.22 0.02 8.65
CA ALA A 159 -11.17 -1.17 7.82
C ALA A 159 -9.73 -1.44 7.31
N GLN A 160 -9.01 -0.38 6.94
CA GLN A 160 -7.62 -0.47 6.51
C GLN A 160 -6.72 -1.03 7.62
N ASP A 161 -6.83 -0.52 8.84
CA ASP A 161 -6.06 -1.01 10.00
C ASP A 161 -6.40 -2.46 10.33
N LYS A 162 -7.70 -2.81 10.32
CA LYS A 162 -8.14 -4.20 10.55
C LYS A 162 -7.66 -5.16 9.47
N TRP A 163 -7.55 -4.72 8.22
CA TRP A 163 -6.95 -5.51 7.14
C TRP A 163 -5.47 -5.77 7.38
N LEU A 164 -4.71 -4.72 7.70
CA LEU A 164 -3.29 -4.77 7.99
C LEU A 164 -2.97 -5.70 9.16
N SER A 165 -3.83 -5.71 10.19
CA SER A 165 -3.65 -6.56 11.38
C SER A 165 -3.64 -8.07 11.05
N ARG A 166 -4.23 -8.50 9.94
CA ARG A 166 -4.18 -9.90 9.45
C ARG A 166 -2.73 -10.34 9.12
N PHE A 167 -1.87 -9.37 8.84
CA PHE A 167 -0.47 -9.56 8.46
C PHE A 167 0.51 -9.13 9.56
N GLY A 168 0.02 -8.82 10.76
CA GLY A 168 0.84 -8.30 11.86
C GLY A 168 1.31 -6.85 11.66
N MET A 169 0.68 -6.12 10.74
CA MET A 169 0.95 -4.72 10.39
C MET A 169 -0.09 -3.80 11.03
N SER A 170 0.16 -2.50 11.05
CA SER A 170 -0.78 -1.49 11.53
C SER A 170 -0.73 -0.22 10.69
N LEU A 171 -1.81 0.53 10.68
CA LEU A 171 -1.91 1.79 9.96
C LEU A 171 -0.85 2.81 10.42
N GLU A 172 -0.59 2.86 11.72
CA GLU A 172 0.41 3.75 12.30
C GLU A 172 1.83 3.44 11.79
N LYS A 173 2.21 2.15 11.74
CA LYS A 173 3.55 1.73 11.31
C LYS A 173 3.77 1.91 9.81
N GLU A 174 2.77 1.59 9.01
CA GLU A 174 2.90 1.59 7.54
C GLU A 174 2.67 2.98 6.93
N PHE A 175 1.79 3.78 7.53
CA PHE A 175 1.36 5.05 6.96
C PHE A 175 1.54 6.25 7.90
N GLU A 176 2.06 6.04 9.11
CA GLU A 176 2.18 7.07 10.16
C GLU A 176 0.83 7.75 10.47
N VAL A 177 -0.26 7.00 10.34
CA VAL A 177 -1.62 7.46 10.64
C VAL A 177 -2.05 6.91 12.00
N ASP A 178 -2.18 7.80 12.96
CA ASP A 178 -2.64 7.49 14.31
C ASP A 178 -4.17 7.37 14.35
N MET A 179 -4.68 6.24 14.83
CA MET A 179 -6.11 5.98 14.92
C MET A 179 -6.85 6.92 15.87
N PHE A 180 -6.20 7.43 16.90
CA PHE A 180 -6.81 8.40 17.82
C PHE A 180 -7.07 9.73 17.08
N THR A 181 -6.11 10.18 16.27
CA THR A 181 -6.27 11.34 15.40
C THR A 181 -7.40 11.15 14.39
N VAL A 182 -7.50 9.95 13.77
CA VAL A 182 -8.61 9.62 12.88
C VAL A 182 -9.96 9.73 13.58
N LEU A 183 -10.08 9.18 14.79
CA LEU A 183 -11.32 9.19 15.55
C LEU A 183 -11.76 10.61 15.94
N ILE A 184 -10.83 11.45 16.39
CA ILE A 184 -11.11 12.84 16.76
C ILE A 184 -11.48 13.66 15.54
N SER A 185 -10.69 13.60 14.46
CA SER A 185 -10.94 14.38 13.25
C SER A 185 -12.27 14.02 12.57
N SER A 186 -12.74 12.76 12.75
CA SER A 186 -14.00 12.28 12.18
C SER A 186 -15.24 12.59 13.04
N ALA A 187 -15.07 13.23 14.19
CA ALA A 187 -16.18 13.55 15.09
C ALA A 187 -17.03 14.76 14.65
N CYS A 188 -16.68 15.42 13.55
CA CYS A 188 -17.39 16.58 12.98
C CYS A 188 -17.67 17.68 14.05
N ILE A 189 -16.65 17.99 14.87
CA ILE A 189 -16.76 19.05 15.88
C ILE A 189 -16.70 20.38 15.12
N TYR A 190 -17.81 21.14 15.18
CA TYR A 190 -17.95 22.48 14.62
C TYR A 190 -17.51 23.53 15.61
#